data_1326bf9975d31981498d177e0164ac23
#
_entry.id   1326bf9975d31981498d177e0164ac23
#
_cell.length_a   1.000
_cell.length_b   1.000
_cell.length_c   1.000
_cell.angle_alpha   90.00
_cell.angle_beta   90.00
_cell.angle_gamma   90.00
#
_symmetry.space_group_name_H-M   'P 1'
#
loop_
_entity.id
_entity.type
_entity.pdbx_description
1 polymer ?
#
loop_
_entity_poly.entity_id
_entity_poly.type
_entity_poly.pdbx_seq_one_letter_code
_entity_poly.pdbx_strand_id
1 'polypeptide(L)'
;EKAGFMEFKDAARGHFWAFTLEHPFVMVKLVLLRVVRYFSLIRPMGFWFYQQGVGQAIFVASSLSAIAFLFVTGFSGLVLALKERKKLFYYLASFTFAAPLALLPAVVESRYRFQIYPFLTLFSAYFVVKGWHDYRGVLKSLAVAGGILGIVSAIDVAVFWQTVYERLAPIFQ
;
A
#
# COMPACT_ATOMS: atom_id res chain seq x y z
N GLU A 1 -16.72 10.74 -31.78
CA GLU A 1 -15.80 10.59 -30.62
C GLU A 1 -16.30 9.55 -29.59
N LYS A 2 -17.58 9.54 -29.21
CA LYS A 2 -18.10 8.55 -28.23
C LYS A 2 -18.08 7.11 -28.75
N ALA A 3 -18.36 6.89 -30.04
CA ALA A 3 -18.34 5.56 -30.64
C ALA A 3 -16.93 4.95 -30.63
N GLY A 4 -15.90 5.70 -31.06
CA GLY A 4 -14.52 5.22 -31.06
C GLY A 4 -13.96 4.92 -29.67
N PHE A 5 -14.42 5.66 -28.62
CA PHE A 5 -14.02 5.36 -27.24
C PHE A 5 -14.63 4.04 -26.73
N MET A 6 -15.86 3.74 -27.09
CA MET A 6 -16.52 2.47 -26.70
C MET A 6 -15.89 1.27 -27.39
N GLU A 7 -15.59 1.36 -28.69
CA GLU A 7 -14.87 0.33 -29.43
C GLU A 7 -13.48 0.06 -28.86
N PHE A 8 -12.74 1.11 -28.53
CA PHE A 8 -11.42 0.99 -27.88
C PHE A 8 -11.53 0.27 -26.53
N LYS A 9 -12.53 0.62 -25.73
CA LYS A 9 -12.76 0.01 -24.41
C LYS A 9 -13.10 -1.47 -24.52
N ASP A 10 -13.93 -1.85 -25.48
CA ASP A 10 -14.34 -3.24 -25.70
C ASP A 10 -13.17 -4.08 -26.25
N ALA A 11 -12.38 -3.53 -27.16
CA ALA A 11 -11.15 -4.14 -27.65
C ALA A 11 -10.13 -4.35 -26.51
N ALA A 12 -9.90 -3.33 -25.68
CA ALA A 12 -8.98 -3.42 -24.54
C ALA A 12 -9.45 -4.47 -23.50
N ARG A 13 -10.76 -4.55 -23.28
CA ARG A 13 -11.36 -5.59 -22.41
C ARG A 13 -11.18 -6.99 -22.99
N GLY A 14 -11.38 -7.16 -24.29
CA GLY A 14 -11.15 -8.43 -25.00
C GLY A 14 -9.70 -8.88 -24.88
N HIS A 15 -8.74 -8.00 -25.15
CA HIS A 15 -7.31 -8.29 -25.00
C HIS A 15 -6.91 -8.64 -23.57
N PHE A 16 -7.47 -7.94 -22.57
CA PHE A 16 -7.19 -8.26 -21.17
C PHE A 16 -7.64 -9.68 -20.79
N TRP A 17 -8.85 -10.07 -21.21
CA TRP A 17 -9.36 -11.41 -20.90
C TRP A 17 -8.61 -12.50 -21.67
N ALA A 18 -8.30 -12.28 -22.95
CA ALA A 18 -7.49 -13.20 -23.75
C ALA A 18 -6.12 -13.42 -23.10
N PHE A 19 -5.39 -12.34 -22.76
CA PHE A 19 -4.12 -12.42 -22.06
C PHE A 19 -4.22 -13.17 -20.72
N THR A 20 -5.26 -12.89 -19.93
CA THR A 20 -5.45 -13.52 -18.61
C THR A 20 -5.67 -15.03 -18.73
N LEU A 21 -6.42 -15.46 -19.76
CA LEU A 21 -6.69 -16.88 -19.99
C LEU A 21 -5.49 -17.62 -20.59
N GLU A 22 -4.74 -16.98 -21.48
CA GLU A 22 -3.54 -17.54 -22.10
C GLU A 22 -2.36 -17.64 -21.15
N HIS A 23 -2.23 -16.66 -20.21
CA HIS A 23 -1.09 -16.53 -19.32
C HIS A 23 -1.46 -16.37 -17.84
N PRO A 24 -2.22 -17.32 -17.23
CA PRO A 24 -2.74 -17.18 -15.87
C PRO A 24 -1.63 -16.99 -14.81
N PHE A 25 -0.51 -17.70 -14.93
CA PHE A 25 0.60 -17.56 -13.99
C PHE A 25 1.28 -16.19 -14.05
N VAL A 26 1.38 -15.60 -15.25
CA VAL A 26 1.91 -14.25 -15.43
C VAL A 26 0.98 -13.24 -14.78
N MET A 27 -0.33 -13.41 -14.93
CA MET A 27 -1.32 -12.54 -14.31
C MET A 27 -1.27 -12.61 -12.78
N VAL A 28 -1.18 -13.81 -12.21
CA VAL A 28 -1.00 -13.99 -10.76
C VAL A 28 0.28 -13.31 -10.27
N LYS A 29 1.40 -13.52 -10.98
CA LYS A 29 2.67 -12.84 -10.65
C LYS A 29 2.53 -11.32 -10.65
N LEU A 30 1.87 -10.75 -11.67
CA LEU A 30 1.63 -9.30 -11.77
C LEU A 30 0.79 -8.79 -10.60
N VAL A 31 -0.29 -9.50 -10.23
CA VAL A 31 -1.12 -9.13 -9.08
C VAL A 31 -0.32 -9.18 -7.78
N LEU A 32 0.49 -10.22 -7.55
CA LEU A 32 1.35 -10.33 -6.38
C LEU A 32 2.37 -9.18 -6.30
N LEU A 33 3.01 -8.83 -7.41
CA LEU A 33 3.92 -7.69 -7.47
C LEU A 33 3.20 -6.37 -7.18
N ARG A 34 1.96 -6.22 -7.63
CA ARG A 34 1.12 -5.05 -7.31
C ARG A 34 0.76 -5.00 -5.82
N VAL A 35 0.45 -6.14 -5.19
CA VAL A 35 0.24 -6.22 -3.73
C VAL A 35 1.48 -5.76 -2.98
N VAL A 36 2.66 -6.29 -3.33
CA VAL A 36 3.94 -5.88 -2.75
C VAL A 36 4.13 -4.38 -2.89
N ARG A 37 3.94 -3.85 -4.09
CA ARG A 37 4.08 -2.42 -4.39
C ARG A 37 3.06 -1.55 -3.63
N TYR A 38 1.85 -2.05 -3.45
CA TYR A 38 0.78 -1.34 -2.74
C TYR A 38 1.09 -1.19 -1.25
N PHE A 39 1.62 -2.23 -0.60
CA PHE A 39 1.89 -2.25 0.84
C PHE A 39 3.33 -1.87 1.21
N SER A 40 4.21 -1.61 0.25
CA SER A 40 5.59 -1.20 0.50
C SER A 40 5.66 0.16 1.21
N LEU A 41 6.51 0.27 2.25
CA LEU A 41 6.72 1.50 3.02
C LEU A 41 7.59 2.53 2.27
N ILE A 42 8.32 2.12 1.24
CA ILE A 42 9.32 2.93 0.54
C ILE A 42 8.71 3.82 -0.55
N ARG A 43 7.40 3.78 -0.70
CA ARG A 43 6.70 4.59 -1.71
C ARG A 43 6.14 5.86 -1.09
N PRO A 44 6.70 7.05 -1.41
CA PRO A 44 6.23 8.32 -0.87
C PRO A 44 4.80 8.65 -1.30
N MET A 45 4.11 9.44 -0.47
CA MET A 45 2.71 9.83 -0.67
C MET A 45 2.46 10.69 -1.91
N GLY A 46 3.45 11.40 -2.42
CA GLY A 46 3.25 12.42 -3.43
C GLY A 46 3.91 12.10 -4.76
N PHE A 47 3.20 12.45 -5.82
CA PHE A 47 3.67 12.40 -7.20
C PHE A 47 4.18 13.76 -7.67
N TRP A 48 3.87 14.82 -6.93
CA TRP A 48 3.77 16.17 -7.44
C TRP A 48 4.99 17.04 -7.18
N PHE A 49 6.02 16.51 -6.53
CA PHE A 49 7.17 17.30 -6.14
C PHE A 49 8.36 16.96 -7.05
N TYR A 50 8.43 17.68 -8.15
CA TYR A 50 9.62 17.77 -8.99
C TYR A 50 10.59 18.84 -8.45
N GLN A 51 10.65 19.02 -7.14
CA GLN A 51 11.65 19.87 -6.54
C GLN A 51 12.97 19.09 -6.44
N GLN A 52 14.05 19.77 -6.70
CA GLN A 52 15.40 19.23 -6.57
C GLN A 52 16.04 19.74 -5.26
N GLY A 53 17.03 18.98 -4.77
CA GLY A 53 17.81 19.39 -3.62
C GLY A 53 17.19 19.10 -2.26
N VAL A 54 17.64 19.84 -1.23
CA VAL A 54 17.34 19.58 0.20
C VAL A 54 15.82 19.58 0.50
N GLY A 55 15.07 20.48 -0.15
CA GLY A 55 13.61 20.53 0.04
C GLY A 55 12.91 19.25 -0.35
N GLN A 56 13.31 18.63 -1.45
CA GLN A 56 12.79 17.32 -1.87
C GLN A 56 13.19 16.21 -0.90
N ALA A 57 14.44 16.21 -0.42
CA ALA A 57 14.91 15.24 0.55
C ALA A 57 14.08 15.26 1.84
N ILE A 58 13.82 16.46 2.39
CA ILE A 58 12.99 16.66 3.59
C ILE A 58 11.55 16.16 3.32
N PHE A 59 10.97 16.51 2.17
CA PHE A 59 9.63 16.08 1.82
C PHE A 59 9.53 14.55 1.69
N VAL A 60 10.47 13.93 0.99
CA VAL A 60 10.50 12.46 0.83
C VAL A 60 10.67 11.78 2.19
N ALA A 61 11.61 12.24 3.01
CA ALA A 61 11.87 11.69 4.35
C ALA A 61 10.63 11.81 5.27
N SER A 62 9.99 12.98 5.30
CA SER A 62 8.78 13.20 6.12
C SER A 62 7.60 12.36 5.61
N SER A 63 7.41 12.28 4.30
CA SER A 63 6.36 11.46 3.68
C SER A 63 6.56 9.96 3.95
N LEU A 64 7.79 9.46 3.82
CA LEU A 64 8.12 8.07 4.13
C LEU A 64 7.91 7.76 5.62
N SER A 65 8.33 8.67 6.50
CA SER A 65 8.14 8.52 7.95
C SER A 65 6.65 8.49 8.32
N ALA A 66 5.84 9.38 7.73
CA ALA A 66 4.40 9.41 7.95
C ALA A 66 3.71 8.12 7.48
N ILE A 67 4.08 7.61 6.30
CA ILE A 67 3.57 6.34 5.78
C ILE A 67 3.99 5.18 6.68
N ALA A 68 5.27 5.09 7.02
CA ALA A 68 5.79 4.03 7.87
C ALA A 68 5.06 4.03 9.23
N PHE A 69 4.90 5.20 9.84
CA PHE A 69 4.16 5.34 11.08
C PHE A 69 2.71 4.87 10.92
N LEU A 70 1.97 5.40 9.95
CA LEU A 70 0.56 5.08 9.74
C LEU A 70 0.34 3.60 9.41
N PHE A 71 1.16 3.02 8.54
CA PHE A 71 1.02 1.62 8.13
C PHE A 71 1.38 0.68 9.29
N VAL A 72 2.51 0.90 9.94
CA VAL A 72 2.97 0.02 11.02
C VAL A 72 2.01 0.09 12.21
N THR A 73 1.63 1.28 12.67
CA THR A 73 0.69 1.43 13.79
C THR A 73 -0.73 1.02 13.40
N GLY A 74 -1.19 1.35 12.19
CA GLY A 74 -2.51 0.99 11.70
C GLY A 74 -2.69 -0.52 11.54
N PHE A 75 -1.74 -1.22 10.91
CA PHE A 75 -1.82 -2.67 10.80
C PHE A 75 -1.60 -3.37 12.14
N SER A 76 -0.77 -2.81 13.03
CA SER A 76 -0.65 -3.32 14.41
C SER A 76 -1.98 -3.19 15.17
N GLY A 77 -2.65 -2.04 15.04
CA GLY A 77 -3.97 -1.81 15.60
C GLY A 77 -5.03 -2.74 15.03
N LEU A 78 -4.98 -2.99 13.71
CA LEU A 78 -5.85 -3.95 13.05
C LEU A 78 -5.68 -5.36 13.62
N VAL A 79 -4.43 -5.83 13.78
CA VAL A 79 -4.13 -7.14 14.39
C VAL A 79 -4.69 -7.23 15.83
N LEU A 80 -4.53 -6.16 16.61
CA LEU A 80 -5.08 -6.11 17.98
C LEU A 80 -6.62 -6.11 17.97
N ALA A 81 -7.23 -5.31 17.11
CA ALA A 81 -8.68 -5.19 17.01
C ALA A 81 -9.34 -6.51 16.61
N LEU A 82 -8.76 -7.23 15.66
CA LEU A 82 -9.27 -8.54 15.23
C LEU A 82 -9.20 -9.60 16.33
N LYS A 83 -8.22 -9.51 17.24
CA LYS A 83 -8.15 -10.41 18.42
C LYS A 83 -9.32 -10.25 19.39
N GLU A 84 -9.95 -9.06 19.44
CA GLU A 84 -11.11 -8.84 20.29
C GLU A 84 -12.40 -9.49 19.76
N ARG A 85 -12.39 -10.01 18.53
CA ARG A 85 -13.52 -10.73 17.89
C ARG A 85 -14.84 -9.95 17.85
N LYS A 86 -14.81 -8.62 17.94
CA LYS A 86 -15.99 -7.77 17.83
C LYS A 86 -16.40 -7.59 16.36
N LYS A 87 -17.68 -7.74 16.05
CA LYS A 87 -18.23 -7.62 14.68
C LYS A 87 -17.82 -6.31 14.00
N LEU A 88 -17.83 -5.19 14.74
CA LEU A 88 -17.44 -3.88 14.22
C LEU A 88 -16.03 -3.88 13.62
N PHE A 89 -15.06 -4.54 14.28
CA PHE A 89 -13.68 -4.59 13.78
C PHE A 89 -13.56 -5.40 12.50
N TYR A 90 -14.34 -6.45 12.34
CA TYR A 90 -14.38 -7.21 11.08
C TYR A 90 -14.97 -6.37 9.93
N TYR A 91 -16.03 -5.60 10.18
CA TYR A 91 -16.58 -4.68 9.17
C TYR A 91 -15.53 -3.62 8.77
N LEU A 92 -14.90 -2.96 9.74
CA LEU A 92 -13.86 -1.97 9.46
C LEU A 92 -12.67 -2.57 8.69
N ALA A 93 -12.23 -3.78 9.05
CA ALA A 93 -11.19 -4.50 8.33
C ALA A 93 -11.63 -4.80 6.88
N SER A 94 -12.86 -5.26 6.67
CA SER A 94 -13.40 -5.52 5.34
C SER A 94 -13.40 -4.27 4.47
N PHE A 95 -13.82 -3.13 5.01
CA PHE A 95 -13.75 -1.85 4.30
C PHE A 95 -12.32 -1.41 4.00
N THR A 96 -11.38 -1.64 4.93
CA THR A 96 -9.95 -1.33 4.72
C THR A 96 -9.40 -2.06 3.49
N PHE A 97 -9.79 -3.32 3.29
CA PHE A 97 -9.28 -4.14 2.18
C PHE A 97 -10.15 -4.12 0.92
N ALA A 98 -11.40 -3.64 0.99
CA ALA A 98 -12.30 -3.63 -0.17
C ALA A 98 -11.73 -2.83 -1.35
N ALA A 99 -11.20 -1.62 -1.10
CA ALA A 99 -10.62 -0.79 -2.13
C ALA A 99 -9.34 -1.38 -2.74
N PRO A 100 -8.33 -1.83 -1.94
CA PRO A 100 -7.18 -2.56 -2.49
C PRO A 100 -7.58 -3.78 -3.32
N LEU A 101 -8.48 -4.62 -2.82
CA LEU A 101 -8.90 -5.83 -3.55
C LEU A 101 -9.53 -5.51 -4.91
N ALA A 102 -10.29 -4.42 -5.01
CA ALA A 102 -10.89 -3.98 -6.27
C ALA A 102 -9.86 -3.41 -7.26
N LEU A 103 -8.81 -2.74 -6.77
CA LEU A 103 -7.85 -2.01 -7.59
C LEU A 103 -6.63 -2.86 -8.00
N LEU A 104 -6.20 -3.79 -7.16
CA LEU A 104 -4.99 -4.58 -7.38
C LEU A 104 -4.95 -5.34 -8.72
N PRO A 105 -6.06 -5.89 -9.24
CA PRO A 105 -6.05 -6.53 -10.55
C PRO A 105 -5.82 -5.56 -11.71
N ALA A 106 -6.23 -4.30 -11.56
CA ALA A 106 -6.21 -3.31 -12.64
C ALA A 106 -4.94 -2.46 -12.65
N VAL A 107 -4.80 -1.54 -11.70
CA VAL A 107 -3.70 -0.56 -11.65
C VAL A 107 -3.30 -0.31 -10.21
N VAL A 108 -1.99 -0.18 -9.95
CA VAL A 108 -1.48 0.24 -8.64
C VAL A 108 -0.61 1.47 -8.77
N GLU A 109 -1.14 2.60 -8.31
CA GLU A 109 -0.40 3.84 -8.11
C GLU A 109 -0.44 4.26 -6.63
N SER A 110 0.54 5.05 -6.20
CA SER A 110 0.64 5.52 -4.82
C SER A 110 -0.61 6.29 -4.36
N ARG A 111 -1.28 7.01 -5.27
CA ARG A 111 -2.51 7.75 -4.97
C ARG A 111 -3.69 6.87 -4.56
N TYR A 112 -3.74 5.62 -4.99
CA TYR A 112 -4.82 4.70 -4.60
C TYR A 112 -4.73 4.23 -3.16
N ARG A 113 -3.60 4.47 -2.48
CA ARG A 113 -3.43 4.21 -1.04
C ARG A 113 -4.25 5.16 -0.17
N PHE A 114 -4.62 6.34 -0.66
CA PHE A 114 -5.42 7.31 0.13
C PHE A 114 -6.73 6.70 0.63
N GLN A 115 -7.28 5.73 -0.07
CA GLN A 115 -8.53 5.09 0.30
C GLN A 115 -8.45 4.29 1.61
N ILE A 116 -7.28 3.74 1.94
CA ILE A 116 -7.11 2.97 3.19
C ILE A 116 -6.68 3.83 4.39
N TYR A 117 -6.16 5.03 4.15
CA TYR A 117 -5.62 5.87 5.23
C TYR A 117 -6.62 6.21 6.32
N PRO A 118 -7.89 6.59 6.04
CA PRO A 118 -8.87 6.85 7.09
C PRO A 118 -9.06 5.65 8.03
N PHE A 119 -9.13 4.45 7.47
CA PHE A 119 -9.28 3.23 8.25
C PHE A 119 -8.02 2.89 9.05
N LEU A 120 -6.84 3.02 8.43
CA LEU A 120 -5.58 2.84 9.15
C LEU A 120 -5.41 3.86 10.27
N THR A 121 -5.88 5.09 10.11
CA THR A 121 -5.85 6.10 11.17
C THR A 121 -6.72 5.68 12.36
N LEU A 122 -7.90 5.13 12.12
CA LEU A 122 -8.77 4.59 13.18
C LEU A 122 -8.08 3.44 13.93
N PHE A 123 -7.45 2.51 13.21
CA PHE A 123 -6.69 1.42 13.82
C PHE A 123 -5.42 1.91 14.52
N SER A 124 -4.75 2.95 14.02
CA SER A 124 -3.61 3.59 14.71
C SER A 124 -4.05 4.21 16.02
N ALA A 125 -5.18 4.93 16.04
CA ALA A 125 -5.73 5.47 17.28
C ALA A 125 -6.07 4.36 18.28
N TYR A 126 -6.69 3.28 17.81
CA TYR A 126 -6.95 2.11 18.65
C TYR A 126 -5.65 1.49 19.19
N PHE A 127 -4.60 1.38 18.37
CA PHE A 127 -3.28 0.90 18.77
C PHE A 127 -2.70 1.75 19.92
N VAL A 128 -2.75 3.07 19.82
CA VAL A 128 -2.25 3.99 20.85
C VAL A 128 -3.01 3.83 22.15
N VAL A 129 -4.36 3.82 22.10
CA VAL A 129 -5.20 3.64 23.29
C VAL A 129 -4.96 2.28 23.95
N LYS A 130 -4.83 1.22 23.17
CA LYS A 130 -4.56 -0.13 23.69
C LYS A 130 -3.16 -0.23 24.30
N GLY A 131 -2.18 0.51 23.77
CA GLY A 131 -0.82 0.54 24.29
C GLY A 131 -0.71 0.99 25.73
N TRP A 132 -1.61 1.84 26.17
CA TRP A 132 -1.69 2.29 27.56
C TRP A 132 -2.08 1.17 28.54
N HIS A 133 -2.80 0.14 28.07
CA HIS A 133 -3.35 -0.92 28.93
C HIS A 133 -2.65 -2.28 28.72
N ASP A 134 -2.15 -2.56 27.53
CA ASP A 134 -1.51 -3.84 27.17
C ASP A 134 -0.23 -3.62 26.34
N TYR A 135 0.82 -3.18 27.00
CA TYR A 135 2.11 -2.93 26.37
C TYR A 135 2.70 -4.16 25.66
N ARG A 136 2.57 -5.35 26.28
CA ARG A 136 3.14 -6.59 25.70
C ARG A 136 2.40 -7.05 24.45
N GLY A 137 1.08 -6.95 24.43
CA GLY A 137 0.27 -7.25 23.24
C GLY A 137 0.56 -6.30 22.10
N VAL A 138 0.71 -5.02 22.42
CA VAL A 138 1.06 -3.97 21.46
C VAL A 138 2.46 -4.20 20.86
N LEU A 139 3.46 -4.52 21.67
CA LEU A 139 4.81 -4.78 21.17
C LEU A 139 4.85 -5.99 20.23
N LYS A 140 4.12 -7.07 20.55
CA LYS A 140 4.00 -8.24 19.69
C LYS A 140 3.31 -7.90 18.36
N SER A 141 2.23 -7.12 18.38
CA SER A 141 1.53 -6.73 17.15
C SER A 141 2.40 -5.80 16.29
N LEU A 142 3.17 -4.92 16.91
CA LEU A 142 4.13 -4.05 16.23
C LEU A 142 5.24 -4.86 15.54
N ALA A 143 5.80 -5.84 16.23
CA ALA A 143 6.82 -6.71 15.65
C ALA A 143 6.28 -7.52 14.45
N VAL A 144 5.05 -8.05 14.55
CA VAL A 144 4.42 -8.80 13.47
C VAL A 144 4.11 -7.88 12.27
N ALA A 145 3.40 -6.78 12.48
CA ALA A 145 3.03 -5.87 11.39
C ALA A 145 4.26 -5.21 10.77
N GLY A 146 5.19 -4.72 11.59
CA GLY A 146 6.44 -4.12 11.12
C GLY A 146 7.33 -5.12 10.38
N GLY A 147 7.41 -6.36 10.85
CA GLY A 147 8.14 -7.44 10.18
C GLY A 147 7.56 -7.77 8.81
N ILE A 148 6.24 -7.95 8.70
CA ILE A 148 5.57 -8.22 7.42
C ILE A 148 5.77 -7.05 6.44
N LEU A 149 5.51 -5.81 6.88
CA LEU A 149 5.68 -4.63 6.04
C LEU A 149 7.15 -4.40 5.65
N GLY A 150 8.09 -4.70 6.54
CA GLY A 150 9.53 -4.67 6.27
C GLY A 150 9.92 -5.67 5.18
N ILE A 151 9.46 -6.92 5.27
CA ILE A 151 9.70 -7.94 4.24
C ILE A 151 9.09 -7.52 2.90
N VAL A 152 7.85 -7.05 2.90
CA VAL A 152 7.16 -6.56 1.69
C VAL A 152 7.96 -5.41 1.06
N SER A 153 8.46 -4.48 1.87
CA SER A 153 9.27 -3.34 1.40
C SER A 153 10.63 -3.79 0.85
N ALA A 154 11.27 -4.77 1.48
CA ALA A 154 12.53 -5.33 1.00
C ALA A 154 12.35 -6.02 -0.37
N ILE A 155 11.26 -6.76 -0.55
CA ILE A 155 10.92 -7.38 -1.84
C ILE A 155 10.66 -6.29 -2.90
N ASP A 156 9.92 -5.21 -2.57
CA ASP A 156 9.66 -4.11 -3.50
C ASP A 156 10.97 -3.45 -3.97
N VAL A 157 11.91 -3.20 -3.05
CA VAL A 157 13.23 -2.66 -3.40
C VAL A 157 14.02 -3.63 -4.27
N ALA A 158 14.07 -4.91 -3.89
CA ALA A 158 14.84 -5.89 -4.64
C ALA A 158 14.34 -6.06 -6.08
N VAL A 159 13.01 -6.07 -6.28
CA VAL A 159 12.40 -6.26 -7.60
C VAL A 159 12.43 -5.00 -8.45
N PHE A 160 12.28 -3.83 -7.83
CA PHE A 160 12.14 -2.55 -8.53
C PHE A 160 13.33 -1.59 -8.26
N TRP A 161 14.50 -2.12 -7.97
CA TRP A 161 15.70 -1.36 -7.60
C TRP A 161 16.01 -0.20 -8.56
N GLN A 162 16.00 -0.46 -9.86
CA GLN A 162 16.27 0.57 -10.86
C GLN A 162 15.29 1.74 -10.75
N THR A 163 13.97 1.44 -10.64
CA THR A 163 12.94 2.48 -10.51
C THR A 163 13.07 3.27 -9.21
N VAL A 164 13.49 2.63 -8.12
CA VAL A 164 13.74 3.30 -6.84
C VAL A 164 14.95 4.19 -6.94
N TYR A 165 16.05 3.69 -7.52
CA TYR A 165 17.29 4.43 -7.74
C TYR A 165 17.08 5.66 -8.63
N GLU A 166 16.43 5.53 -9.78
CA GLU A 166 16.14 6.64 -10.69
C GLU A 166 15.31 7.76 -10.05
N ARG A 167 14.46 7.41 -9.08
CA ARG A 167 13.65 8.39 -8.33
C ARG A 167 14.40 9.06 -7.18
N LEU A 168 15.39 8.39 -6.63
CA LEU A 168 16.20 8.95 -5.54
C LEU A 168 17.44 9.69 -6.05
N ALA A 169 17.96 9.33 -7.22
CA ALA A 169 19.14 9.94 -7.81
C ALA A 169 19.09 11.48 -7.89
N PRO A 170 17.95 12.12 -8.26
CA PRO A 170 17.87 13.59 -8.29
C PRO A 170 17.98 14.28 -6.92
N ILE A 171 17.85 13.53 -5.82
CA ILE A 171 18.00 14.07 -4.47
C ILE A 171 19.48 14.32 -4.14
N PHE A 172 20.37 13.57 -4.77
CA PHE A 172 21.81 13.61 -4.53
C PHE A 172 22.58 14.42 -5.57
N GLN A 173 21.90 14.97 -6.56
CA GLN A 173 22.41 15.93 -7.55
C GLN A 173 22.07 17.36 -7.16
#